data_789c3287170125e6a7f0d52f8dec6573
#
_entry.id   789c3287170125e6a7f0d52f8dec6573
#
_cell.length_a   1.000
_cell.length_b   1.000
_cell.length_c   1.000
_cell.angle_alpha   90.00
_cell.angle_beta   90.00
_cell.angle_gamma   90.00
#
_symmetry.space_group_name_H-M   'P 1'
#
loop_
_entity.id
_entity.type
_entity.pdbx_description
1 polymer ?
#
loop_
_entity_poly.entity_id
_entity_poly.type
_entity_poly.pdbx_seq_one_letter_code
_entity_poly.pdbx_strand_id
1 'polypeptide(L)'
;MGKYSYHKKRTFIKHIGRVCGDFRKERLRLTLHEMEQATGVPISTLNSFELGRSSSLNMLYIYLVSCETQAQVKEFLQYIVEVCLIDWRQ
;
A
#
# COMPACT_ATOMS: atom_id res chain seq x y z
N MET A 1 13.07 -16.79 -21.92
CA MET A 1 13.24 -16.36 -20.54
C MET A 1 12.15 -15.43 -20.10
N GLY A 2 11.52 -15.69 -18.96
CA GLY A 2 10.49 -14.82 -18.44
C GLY A 2 11.06 -13.56 -17.80
N LYS A 3 10.20 -12.59 -17.60
CA LYS A 3 10.58 -11.32 -16.94
C LYS A 3 10.46 -11.40 -15.41
N TYR A 4 9.86 -12.46 -14.90
CA TYR A 4 9.65 -12.61 -13.47
C TYR A 4 10.97 -12.87 -12.75
N SER A 5 11.13 -12.18 -11.60
CA SER A 5 12.25 -12.38 -10.70
C SER A 5 11.74 -12.32 -9.28
N TYR A 6 12.08 -13.31 -8.46
CA TYR A 6 11.70 -13.31 -7.06
C TYR A 6 12.24 -12.06 -6.34
N HIS A 7 13.49 -11.69 -6.64
CA HIS A 7 14.10 -10.52 -6.02
C HIS A 7 13.35 -9.23 -6.39
N LYS A 8 13.02 -9.07 -7.66
CA LYS A 8 12.27 -7.90 -8.11
C LYS A 8 10.86 -7.86 -7.52
N LYS A 9 10.23 -9.02 -7.39
CA LYS A 9 8.93 -9.11 -6.73
C LYS A 9 9.02 -8.64 -5.28
N ARG A 10 10.05 -9.06 -4.54
CA ARG A 10 10.24 -8.65 -3.16
C ARG A 10 10.42 -7.13 -3.05
N THR A 11 11.17 -6.55 -3.96
CA THR A 11 11.39 -5.11 -4.00
C THR A 11 10.08 -4.38 -4.29
N PHE A 12 9.30 -4.87 -5.24
CA PHE A 12 8.00 -4.30 -5.58
C PHE A 12 7.06 -4.32 -4.37
N ILE A 13 7.00 -5.46 -3.67
CA ILE A 13 6.14 -5.59 -2.48
C ILE A 13 6.53 -4.56 -1.41
N LYS A 14 7.83 -4.35 -1.19
CA LYS A 14 8.30 -3.34 -0.24
C LYS A 14 7.88 -1.93 -0.66
N HIS A 15 7.98 -1.62 -1.94
CA HIS A 15 7.59 -0.31 -2.45
C HIS A 15 6.09 -0.09 -2.32
N ILE A 16 5.27 -1.09 -2.63
CA ILE A 16 3.81 -1.00 -2.47
C ILE A 16 3.46 -0.76 -1.01
N GLY A 17 4.04 -1.53 -0.10
CA GLY A 17 3.78 -1.34 1.34
C GLY A 17 4.15 0.06 1.80
N ARG A 18 5.32 0.54 1.39
CA ARG A 18 5.79 1.87 1.78
C ARG A 18 4.85 2.97 1.28
N VAL A 19 4.44 2.92 0.00
CA VAL A 19 3.58 3.99 -0.52
C VAL A 19 2.17 3.93 0.07
N CYS A 20 1.69 2.76 0.45
CA CYS A 20 0.42 2.67 1.18
C CYS A 20 0.53 3.37 2.53
N GLY A 21 1.66 3.18 3.23
CA GLY A 21 1.94 3.89 4.48
C GLY A 21 2.04 5.40 4.27
N ASP A 22 2.73 5.82 3.22
CA ASP A 22 2.84 7.24 2.87
C ASP A 22 1.47 7.83 2.56
N PHE A 23 0.65 7.12 1.79
CA PHE A 23 -0.71 7.55 1.46
C PHE A 23 -1.55 7.70 2.73
N ARG A 24 -1.47 6.72 3.63
CA ARG A 24 -2.18 6.78 4.90
C ARG A 24 -1.83 8.04 5.68
N LYS A 25 -0.52 8.33 5.78
CA LYS A 25 -0.03 9.48 6.55
C LYS A 25 -0.35 10.81 5.88
N GLU A 26 -0.12 10.88 4.58
CA GLU A 26 -0.14 12.16 3.84
C GLU A 26 -1.52 12.54 3.34
N ARG A 27 -2.32 11.56 2.96
CA ARG A 27 -3.63 11.83 2.34
C ARG A 27 -4.80 11.47 3.23
N LEU A 28 -4.78 10.28 3.84
CA LEU A 28 -5.82 9.90 4.77
C LEU A 28 -5.64 10.57 6.14
N ARG A 29 -4.41 10.92 6.45
CA ARG A 29 -4.04 11.55 7.72
C ARG A 29 -4.47 10.73 8.93
N LEU A 30 -4.28 9.42 8.83
CA LEU A 30 -4.61 8.47 9.88
C LEU A 30 -3.35 7.88 10.47
N THR A 31 -3.32 7.76 11.79
CA THR A 31 -2.31 6.94 12.46
C THR A 31 -2.68 5.47 12.26
N LEU A 32 -1.73 4.57 12.54
CA LEU A 32 -2.03 3.13 12.49
C LEU A 32 -3.14 2.77 13.47
N HIS A 33 -3.14 3.40 14.65
CA HIS A 33 -4.17 3.17 15.65
C HIS A 33 -5.56 3.58 15.14
N GLU A 34 -5.64 4.75 14.52
CA GLU A 34 -6.89 5.23 13.96
C GLU A 34 -7.39 4.33 12.83
N MET A 35 -6.46 3.84 12.01
CA MET A 35 -6.82 2.95 10.93
C MET A 35 -7.30 1.59 11.45
N GLU A 36 -6.69 1.09 12.52
CA GLU A 36 -7.17 -0.12 13.18
C GLU A 36 -8.60 0.08 13.67
N GLN A 37 -8.89 1.21 14.30
CA GLN A 37 -10.23 1.49 14.79
C GLN A 37 -11.25 1.59 13.65
N ALA A 38 -10.84 2.19 12.53
CA ALA A 38 -11.74 2.38 11.39
C ALA A 38 -12.01 1.10 10.62
N THR A 39 -11.02 0.21 10.53
CA THR A 39 -11.09 -0.97 9.66
C THR A 39 -11.23 -2.29 10.39
N GLY A 40 -10.86 -2.32 11.67
CA GLY A 40 -10.81 -3.56 12.43
C GLY A 40 -9.56 -4.40 12.15
N VAL A 41 -8.65 -3.92 11.33
CA VAL A 41 -7.40 -4.63 11.02
C VAL A 41 -6.36 -4.28 12.09
N PRO A 42 -5.74 -5.28 12.74
CA PRO A 42 -4.77 -5.01 13.81
C PRO A 42 -3.58 -4.18 13.33
N ILE A 43 -3.06 -3.32 14.21
CA ILE A 43 -1.88 -2.50 13.93
C ILE A 43 -0.72 -3.34 13.43
N SER A 44 -0.48 -4.50 14.05
CA SER A 44 0.62 -5.36 13.66
C SER A 44 0.50 -5.83 12.20
N THR A 45 -0.73 -6.10 11.74
CA THR A 45 -0.99 -6.51 10.37
C THR A 45 -0.78 -5.34 9.41
N LEU A 46 -1.30 -4.17 9.75
CA LEU A 46 -1.11 -2.95 8.96
C LEU A 46 0.39 -2.63 8.83
N ASN A 47 1.10 -2.66 9.95
CA ASN A 47 2.52 -2.35 9.99
C ASN A 47 3.34 -3.36 9.17
N SER A 48 3.04 -4.64 9.28
CA SER A 48 3.72 -5.67 8.49
C SER A 48 3.55 -5.45 6.99
N PHE A 49 2.35 -5.07 6.58
CA PHE A 49 2.09 -4.78 5.18
C PHE A 49 2.90 -3.55 4.72
N GLU A 50 2.91 -2.48 5.51
CA GLU A 50 3.63 -1.26 5.16
C GLU A 50 5.15 -1.46 5.12
N LEU A 51 5.65 -2.42 5.89
CA LEU A 51 7.08 -2.79 5.88
C LEU A 51 7.42 -3.77 4.76
N GLY A 52 6.44 -4.17 3.95
CA GLY A 52 6.69 -5.08 2.84
C GLY A 52 6.83 -6.54 3.23
N ARG A 53 6.31 -6.93 4.39
CA ARG A 53 6.38 -8.31 4.87
C ARG A 53 5.18 -9.13 4.43
N SER A 54 4.18 -8.51 3.84
CA SER A 54 2.97 -9.15 3.37
C SER A 54 2.64 -8.65 1.98
N SER A 55 2.14 -9.53 1.12
CA SER A 55 1.76 -9.20 -0.25
C SER A 55 0.28 -9.45 -0.51
N SER A 56 -0.54 -9.35 0.52
CA SER A 56 -1.97 -9.62 0.42
C SER A 56 -2.69 -8.54 -0.39
N LEU A 57 -3.42 -8.97 -1.41
CA LEU A 57 -4.28 -8.08 -2.18
C LEU A 57 -5.38 -7.49 -1.29
N ASN A 58 -5.82 -8.25 -0.30
CA ASN A 58 -6.82 -7.78 0.67
C ASN A 58 -6.34 -6.51 1.37
N MET A 59 -5.04 -6.40 1.63
CA MET A 59 -4.52 -5.21 2.29
C MET A 59 -4.64 -3.97 1.41
N LEU A 60 -4.44 -4.11 0.10
CA LEU A 60 -4.69 -2.99 -0.81
C LEU A 60 -6.15 -2.55 -0.75
N TYR A 61 -7.06 -3.50 -0.66
CA TYR A 61 -8.49 -3.19 -0.53
C TYR A 61 -8.76 -2.41 0.75
N ILE A 62 -8.10 -2.75 1.85
CA ILE A 62 -8.26 -2.04 3.13
C ILE A 62 -7.91 -0.56 2.98
N TYR A 63 -6.81 -0.25 2.29
CA TYR A 63 -6.42 1.15 2.06
C TYR A 63 -7.39 1.85 1.11
N LEU A 64 -7.87 1.13 0.09
CA LEU A 64 -8.84 1.69 -0.84
C LEU A 64 -10.14 2.08 -0.14
N VAL A 65 -10.70 1.19 0.69
CA VAL A 65 -11.97 1.49 1.36
C VAL A 65 -11.83 2.50 2.49
N SER A 66 -10.61 2.81 2.90
CA SER A 66 -10.36 3.86 3.88
C SER A 66 -10.43 5.26 3.26
N CYS A 67 -10.47 5.34 1.92
CA CYS A 67 -10.68 6.62 1.24
C CYS A 67 -12.11 7.08 1.47
N GLU A 68 -12.28 8.36 1.76
CA GLU A 68 -13.59 8.93 2.03
C GLU A 68 -14.17 9.69 0.84
N THR A 69 -13.31 10.06 -0.12
CA THR A 69 -13.74 10.85 -1.27
C THR A 69 -13.20 10.24 -2.54
N GLN A 70 -13.84 10.57 -3.67
CA GLN A 70 -13.39 10.15 -4.97
C GLN A 70 -11.98 10.69 -5.28
N ALA A 71 -11.70 11.90 -4.81
CA ALA A 71 -10.37 12.49 -4.98
C ALA A 71 -9.31 11.65 -4.29
N GLN A 72 -9.58 11.15 -3.08
CA GLN A 72 -8.64 10.30 -2.36
C GLN A 72 -8.43 8.97 -3.08
N VAL A 73 -9.46 8.40 -3.68
CA VAL A 73 -9.31 7.19 -4.49
C VAL A 73 -8.36 7.43 -5.65
N LYS A 74 -8.51 8.55 -6.34
CA LYS A 74 -7.62 8.91 -7.45
C LYS A 74 -6.19 9.11 -6.97
N GLU A 75 -6.01 9.75 -5.83
CA GLU A 75 -4.68 9.92 -5.23
C GLU A 75 -4.05 8.59 -4.87
N PHE A 76 -4.83 7.68 -4.29
CA PHE A 76 -4.34 6.34 -3.97
C PHE A 76 -3.84 5.61 -5.21
N LEU A 77 -4.64 5.65 -6.29
CA LEU A 77 -4.25 5.04 -7.54
C LEU A 77 -2.97 5.67 -8.11
N GLN A 78 -2.81 6.98 -7.94
CA GLN A 78 -1.60 7.67 -8.41
C GLN A 78 -0.36 7.19 -7.65
N TYR A 79 -0.46 6.99 -6.33
CA TYR A 79 0.64 6.44 -5.55
C TYR A 79 1.04 5.06 -6.06
N ILE A 80 0.05 4.22 -6.37
CA ILE A 80 0.31 2.86 -6.87
C ILE A 80 0.90 2.90 -8.28
N VAL A 81 0.37 3.75 -9.15
CA VAL A 81 0.85 3.89 -10.52
C VAL A 81 2.32 4.29 -10.54
N GLU A 82 2.72 5.21 -9.68
CA GLU A 82 4.12 5.65 -9.63
C GLU A 82 5.07 4.52 -9.27
N VAL A 83 4.68 3.68 -8.31
CA VAL A 83 5.48 2.50 -7.97
C VAL A 83 5.58 1.56 -9.17
N CYS A 84 4.45 1.30 -9.83
CA CYS A 84 4.43 0.41 -10.97
C CYS A 84 5.33 0.91 -12.10
N LEU A 85 5.31 2.22 -12.35
CA LEU A 85 6.14 2.82 -13.41
C LEU A 85 7.62 2.71 -13.08
N ILE A 86 8.00 2.91 -11.82
CA ILE A 86 9.39 2.80 -11.39
C ILE A 86 9.85 1.34 -11.48
N ASP A 87 9.08 0.43 -10.91
CA ASP A 87 9.51 -0.97 -10.82
C ASP A 87 9.42 -1.71 -12.15
N TRP A 88 8.54 -1.27 -13.04
CA TRP A 88 8.43 -1.85 -14.37
C TRP A 88 9.72 -1.72 -15.18
N ARG A 89 10.46 -0.63 -14.93
CA ARG A 89 11.71 -0.36 -15.67
C ARG A 89 12.92 -1.10 -15.12
N GLN A 90 12.80 -1.67 -13.94
CA GLN A 90 13.93 -2.34 -13.27
C GLN A 90 14.25 -3.74 -13.89
#